data_4c0648ffcc12dc517023a0c0291f86c7
#
_entry.id   4c0648ffcc12dc517023a0c0291f86c7
#
_cell.length_a   1.000
_cell.length_b   1.000
_cell.length_c   1.000
_cell.angle_alpha   90.00
_cell.angle_beta   90.00
_cell.angle_gamma   90.00
#
_symmetry.space_group_name_H-M   'P 1'
#
loop_
_entity.id
_entity.type
_entity.pdbx_description
1 polymer ?
#
loop_
_entity_poly.entity_id
_entity_poly.type
_entity_poly.pdbx_seq_one_letter_code
_entity_poly.pdbx_strand_id
1 'polypeptide(L)'
;ELLPHEALDTTMPRYTQGLMDIGATVCLPRKPVCLVCPLHAMCVARRMGTPELYPVKTRKLKRSAESWWLLLARDTHGRVWLQRRPAKGIWAGLYCLPVFADRAALEAVVPPRALAALQDGAPFLHVLTHKDLHLHPVQWVAGGANAPATEGDWVAADKVLDMGLPAPVRKLLEAELARGLQPA
;
A
#
# COMPACT_ATOMS: atom_id res chain seq x y z
N GLU A 1 -37.86 4.10 -2.00
CA GLU A 1 -36.69 3.58 -1.28
C GLU A 1 -36.17 2.32 -1.96
N LEU A 2 -34.83 2.22 -2.14
CA LEU A 2 -34.23 1.11 -2.89
C LEU A 2 -33.55 0.07 -2.00
N LEU A 3 -33.55 0.28 -0.68
CA LEU A 3 -32.91 -0.63 0.28
C LEU A 3 -33.75 -1.88 0.52
N PRO A 4 -33.16 -3.06 0.67
CA PRO A 4 -33.86 -4.26 1.13
C PRO A 4 -34.39 -4.05 2.56
N HIS A 5 -35.58 -4.58 2.85
CA HIS A 5 -36.23 -4.48 4.15
C HIS A 5 -36.38 -5.82 4.84
N GLU A 6 -36.19 -6.92 4.13
CA GLU A 6 -36.37 -8.30 4.62
C GLU A 6 -35.08 -9.10 4.51
N ALA A 7 -34.90 -10.06 5.40
CA ALA A 7 -33.76 -10.99 5.42
C ALA A 7 -32.41 -10.28 5.29
N LEU A 8 -32.18 -9.22 6.07
CA LEU A 8 -31.07 -8.27 5.90
C LEU A 8 -29.69 -8.94 5.91
N ASP A 9 -29.52 -10.01 6.69
CA ASP A 9 -28.24 -10.74 6.76
C ASP A 9 -27.82 -11.37 5.43
N THR A 10 -28.78 -11.67 4.55
CA THR A 10 -28.53 -12.28 3.24
C THR A 10 -28.73 -11.33 2.08
N THR A 11 -29.69 -10.40 2.20
CA THR A 11 -30.05 -9.47 1.10
C THR A 11 -29.14 -8.26 1.05
N MET A 12 -28.71 -7.70 2.18
CA MET A 12 -27.84 -6.52 2.20
C MET A 12 -26.46 -6.78 1.57
N PRO A 13 -25.75 -7.89 1.87
CA PRO A 13 -24.49 -8.18 1.20
C PRO A 13 -24.64 -8.28 -0.33
N ARG A 14 -25.68 -8.97 -0.81
CA ARG A 14 -25.95 -9.12 -2.24
C ARG A 14 -26.33 -7.79 -2.90
N TYR A 15 -27.14 -6.98 -2.25
CA TYR A 15 -27.50 -5.64 -2.71
C TYR A 15 -26.28 -4.74 -2.81
N THR A 16 -25.46 -4.69 -1.76
CA THR A 16 -24.24 -3.87 -1.75
C THR A 16 -23.28 -4.31 -2.84
N GLN A 17 -23.04 -5.61 -2.97
CA GLN A 17 -22.17 -6.13 -4.03
C GLN A 17 -22.72 -5.80 -5.41
N GLY A 18 -24.02 -5.99 -5.65
CA GLY A 18 -24.64 -5.65 -6.92
C GLY A 18 -24.52 -4.18 -7.30
N LEU A 19 -24.64 -3.25 -6.34
CA LEU A 19 -24.41 -1.82 -6.60
C LEU A 19 -22.94 -1.52 -6.93
N MET A 20 -22.00 -2.17 -6.24
CA MET A 20 -20.57 -2.04 -6.55
C MET A 20 -20.25 -2.56 -7.95
N ASP A 21 -20.80 -3.70 -8.33
CA ASP A 21 -20.61 -4.31 -9.66
C ASP A 21 -21.18 -3.43 -10.77
N ILE A 22 -22.38 -2.88 -10.59
CA ILE A 22 -22.97 -1.92 -11.53
C ILE A 22 -22.06 -0.70 -11.69
N GLY A 23 -21.55 -0.16 -10.59
CA GLY A 23 -20.64 1.00 -10.59
C GLY A 23 -19.27 0.71 -11.23
N ALA A 24 -18.82 -0.53 -11.16
CA ALA A 24 -17.53 -0.95 -11.72
C ALA A 24 -17.61 -1.34 -13.21
N THR A 25 -18.76 -1.83 -13.69
CA THR A 25 -18.85 -2.45 -15.03
C THR A 25 -19.83 -1.79 -15.98
N VAL A 26 -20.90 -1.20 -15.48
CA VAL A 26 -22.03 -0.68 -16.28
C VAL A 26 -22.17 0.83 -16.17
N CYS A 27 -22.30 1.34 -14.95
CA CYS A 27 -22.54 2.76 -14.66
C CYS A 27 -21.21 3.52 -14.50
N LEU A 28 -20.45 3.58 -15.59
CA LEU A 28 -19.13 4.21 -15.59
C LEU A 28 -19.24 5.74 -15.70
N PRO A 29 -18.28 6.51 -15.13
CA PRO A 29 -18.26 7.97 -15.20
C PRO A 29 -18.13 8.53 -16.63
N ARG A 30 -17.65 7.73 -17.57
CA ARG A 30 -17.56 8.03 -19.00
C ARG A 30 -18.14 6.86 -19.76
N LYS A 31 -19.03 7.16 -20.74
CA LYS A 31 -19.68 6.18 -21.61
C LYS A 31 -20.38 5.05 -20.83
N PRO A 32 -21.31 5.38 -19.92
CA PRO A 32 -22.07 4.37 -19.21
C PRO A 32 -22.91 3.53 -20.18
N VAL A 33 -22.96 2.20 -19.95
CA VAL A 33 -23.69 1.26 -20.82
C VAL A 33 -25.12 1.11 -20.32
N CYS A 34 -25.92 2.18 -20.43
CA CYS A 34 -27.27 2.26 -19.88
C CYS A 34 -28.23 1.24 -20.41
N LEU A 35 -28.05 0.73 -21.64
CA LEU A 35 -28.93 -0.23 -22.26
C LEU A 35 -28.96 -1.61 -21.56
N VAL A 36 -27.84 -2.02 -20.99
CA VAL A 36 -27.72 -3.30 -20.28
C VAL A 36 -27.83 -3.13 -18.76
N CYS A 37 -28.06 -1.90 -18.27
CA CYS A 37 -28.17 -1.63 -16.85
C CYS A 37 -29.46 -2.23 -16.27
N PRO A 38 -29.40 -3.08 -15.22
CA PRO A 38 -30.60 -3.64 -14.59
C PRO A 38 -31.52 -2.58 -13.97
N LEU A 39 -30.98 -1.41 -13.67
CA LEU A 39 -31.72 -0.27 -13.10
C LEU A 39 -32.22 0.71 -14.16
N HIS A 40 -32.10 0.41 -15.44
CA HIS A 40 -32.36 1.38 -16.51
C HIS A 40 -33.78 1.96 -16.50
N ALA A 41 -34.80 1.17 -16.11
CA ALA A 41 -36.19 1.59 -16.12
C ALA A 41 -36.50 2.66 -15.06
N MET A 42 -35.81 2.58 -13.89
CA MET A 42 -36.02 3.50 -12.78
C MET A 42 -34.96 4.61 -12.68
N CYS A 43 -33.94 4.57 -13.54
CA CYS A 43 -32.83 5.49 -13.49
C CYS A 43 -33.20 6.91 -13.92
N VAL A 44 -33.16 7.86 -12.98
CA VAL A 44 -33.47 9.27 -13.24
C VAL A 44 -32.47 9.90 -14.22
N ALA A 45 -31.16 9.65 -14.03
CA ALA A 45 -30.12 10.21 -14.89
C ALA A 45 -30.29 9.79 -16.36
N ARG A 46 -30.65 8.50 -16.60
CA ARG A 46 -30.96 8.02 -17.94
C ARG A 46 -32.21 8.69 -18.51
N ARG A 47 -33.27 8.80 -17.71
CA ARG A 47 -34.52 9.46 -18.13
C ARG A 47 -34.32 10.92 -18.52
N MET A 48 -33.39 11.60 -17.81
CA MET A 48 -33.01 12.98 -18.10
C MET A 48 -31.99 13.10 -19.25
N GLY A 49 -31.50 12.01 -19.80
CA GLY A 49 -30.49 12.01 -20.87
C GLY A 49 -29.11 12.46 -20.42
N THR A 50 -28.85 12.50 -19.12
CA THR A 50 -27.62 13.06 -18.54
C THR A 50 -26.85 12.08 -17.62
N PRO A 51 -26.67 10.80 -17.98
CA PRO A 51 -26.04 9.83 -17.10
C PRO A 51 -24.57 10.16 -16.80
N GLU A 52 -23.86 10.82 -17.72
CA GLU A 52 -22.46 11.19 -17.55
C GLU A 52 -22.22 12.35 -16.56
N LEU A 53 -23.28 13.06 -16.15
CA LEU A 53 -23.19 14.07 -15.10
C LEU A 53 -23.12 13.46 -13.69
N TYR A 54 -23.31 12.16 -13.56
CA TYR A 54 -23.32 11.45 -12.27
C TYR A 54 -22.18 10.41 -12.19
N PRO A 55 -21.57 10.24 -10.99
CA PRO A 55 -21.82 11.01 -9.78
C PRO A 55 -21.30 12.45 -9.87
N VAL A 56 -22.03 13.39 -9.25
CA VAL A 56 -21.58 14.80 -9.18
C VAL A 56 -20.31 14.87 -8.31
N LYS A 57 -19.19 15.17 -8.94
CA LYS A 57 -17.89 15.30 -8.24
C LYS A 57 -17.80 16.68 -7.58
N THR A 58 -18.09 16.74 -6.28
CA THR A 58 -18.03 17.98 -5.48
C THR A 58 -16.61 18.30 -5.01
N ARG A 59 -15.68 17.33 -5.02
CA ARG A 59 -14.33 17.49 -4.51
C ARG A 59 -13.29 17.03 -5.53
N LYS A 60 -12.36 17.91 -5.89
CA LYS A 60 -11.11 17.50 -6.57
C LYS A 60 -10.14 17.01 -5.50
N LEU A 61 -9.75 15.75 -5.54
CA LEU A 61 -8.67 15.24 -4.70
C LEU A 61 -7.38 15.94 -5.09
N LYS A 62 -6.82 16.75 -4.17
CA LYS A 62 -5.44 17.23 -4.33
C LYS A 62 -4.49 16.06 -4.08
N ARG A 63 -3.74 15.67 -5.09
CA ARG A 63 -2.64 14.71 -4.93
C ARG A 63 -1.44 15.45 -4.34
N SER A 64 -0.72 14.77 -3.45
CA SER A 64 0.57 15.23 -2.92
C SER A 64 1.64 14.19 -3.20
N ALA A 65 2.90 14.58 -3.15
CA ALA A 65 4.04 13.68 -3.26
C ALA A 65 4.89 13.76 -1.99
N GLU A 66 5.44 12.63 -1.59
CA GLU A 66 6.39 12.52 -0.48
C GLU A 66 7.52 11.57 -0.86
N SER A 67 8.71 11.85 -0.35
CA SER A 67 9.85 10.93 -0.44
C SER A 67 10.06 10.24 0.90
N TRP A 68 10.23 8.92 0.89
CA TRP A 68 10.45 8.10 2.07
C TRP A 68 11.68 7.23 1.89
N TRP A 69 12.55 7.23 2.88
CA TRP A 69 13.71 6.35 2.95
C TRP A 69 13.37 5.11 3.76
N LEU A 70 13.62 3.94 3.17
CA LEU A 70 13.31 2.63 3.77
C LEU A 70 14.61 1.93 4.14
N LEU A 71 14.84 1.69 5.44
CA LEU A 71 16.01 0.96 5.87
C LEU A 71 15.78 -0.55 5.81
N LEU A 72 16.37 -1.21 4.83
CA LEU A 72 16.44 -2.67 4.74
C LEU A 72 17.65 -3.18 5.53
N ALA A 73 17.50 -3.34 6.84
CA ALA A 73 18.51 -3.93 7.69
C ALA A 73 18.39 -5.46 7.70
N ARG A 74 19.50 -6.14 7.41
CA ARG A 74 19.62 -7.60 7.51
C ARG A 74 20.77 -7.94 8.45
N ASP A 75 20.60 -8.96 9.28
CA ASP A 75 21.69 -9.46 10.10
C ASP A 75 22.49 -10.56 9.39
N THR A 76 23.53 -11.06 10.04
CA THR A 76 24.38 -12.13 9.51
C THR A 76 23.66 -13.48 9.38
N HIS A 77 22.49 -13.64 10.00
CA HIS A 77 21.63 -14.83 9.87
C HIS A 77 20.56 -14.63 8.80
N GLY A 78 20.57 -13.54 8.07
CA GLY A 78 19.60 -13.22 7.02
C GLY A 78 18.24 -12.72 7.54
N ARG A 79 18.09 -12.52 8.88
CA ARG A 79 16.85 -11.95 9.43
C ARG A 79 16.72 -10.49 9.01
N VAL A 80 15.49 -10.03 8.84
CA VAL A 80 15.16 -8.65 8.44
C VAL A 80 14.58 -7.89 9.62
N TRP A 81 15.02 -6.66 9.83
CA TRP A 81 14.45 -5.78 10.86
C TRP A 81 13.14 -5.18 10.38
N LEU A 82 12.06 -5.48 11.10
CA LEU A 82 10.74 -4.93 10.84
C LEU A 82 10.20 -4.18 12.05
N GLN A 83 9.42 -3.14 11.78
CA GLN A 83 8.66 -2.41 12.79
C GLN A 83 7.18 -2.40 12.43
N ARG A 84 6.31 -2.28 13.41
CA ARG A 84 4.88 -2.10 13.16
C ARG A 84 4.59 -0.63 12.91
N ARG A 85 3.86 -0.33 11.83
CA ARG A 85 3.43 1.05 11.54
C ARG A 85 2.43 1.52 12.60
N PRO A 86 2.37 2.85 12.86
CA PRO A 86 1.36 3.44 13.74
C PRO A 86 -0.06 3.02 13.36
N ALA A 87 -0.98 3.09 14.32
CA ALA A 87 -2.40 2.72 14.10
C ALA A 87 -3.14 3.65 13.12
N LYS A 88 -2.54 4.78 12.74
CA LYS A 88 -3.12 5.75 11.79
C LYS A 88 -2.09 6.12 10.72
N GLY A 89 -2.58 6.54 9.54
CA GLY A 89 -1.75 6.98 8.42
C GLY A 89 -1.54 5.90 7.37
N ILE A 90 -0.56 6.11 6.49
CA ILE A 90 -0.25 5.19 5.40
C ILE A 90 0.31 3.89 5.97
N TRP A 91 -0.24 2.75 5.51
CA TRP A 91 0.11 1.39 5.94
C TRP A 91 -0.12 1.15 7.44
N ALA A 92 -1.14 1.80 8.01
CA ALA A 92 -1.46 1.70 9.44
C ALA A 92 -1.54 0.24 9.92
N GLY A 93 -0.86 -0.06 11.02
CA GLY A 93 -0.85 -1.37 11.67
C GLY A 93 -0.13 -2.49 10.93
N LEU A 94 0.34 -2.29 9.69
CA LEU A 94 1.14 -3.26 8.96
C LEU A 94 2.58 -3.30 9.48
N TYR A 95 3.25 -4.43 9.27
CA TYR A 95 4.69 -4.51 9.43
C TYR A 95 5.40 -3.88 8.24
N CYS A 96 6.48 -3.17 8.49
CA CYS A 96 7.20 -2.43 7.47
C CYS A 96 8.69 -2.33 7.83
N LEU A 97 9.52 -2.09 6.84
CA LEU A 97 10.87 -1.58 7.06
C LEU A 97 10.79 -0.24 7.82
N PRO A 98 11.77 0.14 8.65
CA PRO A 98 11.84 1.48 9.21
C PRO A 98 11.77 2.55 8.11
N VAL A 99 10.90 3.55 8.31
CA VAL A 99 10.59 4.60 7.34
C VAL A 99 11.02 5.95 7.89
N PHE A 100 11.75 6.72 7.09
CA PHE A 100 12.29 8.02 7.45
C PHE A 100 11.91 9.08 6.43
N ALA A 101 11.81 10.33 6.88
CA ALA A 101 11.46 11.46 6.02
C ALA A 101 12.62 11.85 5.08
N ASP A 102 13.86 11.60 5.48
CA ASP A 102 15.07 11.91 4.73
C ASP A 102 16.21 10.95 5.05
N ARG A 103 17.30 11.06 4.30
CA ARG A 103 18.48 10.23 4.44
C ARG A 103 19.18 10.44 5.79
N ALA A 104 19.26 11.67 6.29
CA ALA A 104 19.94 11.97 7.53
C ALA A 104 19.24 11.34 8.74
N ALA A 105 17.90 11.34 8.76
CA ALA A 105 17.11 10.66 9.78
C ALA A 105 17.32 9.14 9.74
N LEU A 106 17.50 8.55 8.57
CA LEU A 106 17.85 7.13 8.44
C LEU A 106 19.27 6.86 8.98
N GLU A 107 20.26 7.68 8.63
CA GLU A 107 21.63 7.52 9.07
C GLU A 107 21.77 7.66 10.59
N ALA A 108 20.96 8.48 11.24
CA ALA A 108 20.96 8.68 12.67
C ALA A 108 20.64 7.42 13.49
N VAL A 109 19.93 6.44 12.89
CA VAL A 109 19.58 5.17 13.56
C VAL A 109 20.58 4.04 13.27
N VAL A 110 21.57 4.29 12.43
CA VAL A 110 22.62 3.34 12.07
C VAL A 110 23.89 3.69 12.84
N PRO A 111 24.61 2.72 13.41
CA PRO A 111 25.88 3.02 14.11
C PRO A 111 26.86 3.78 13.20
N PRO A 112 27.53 4.84 13.68
CA PRO A 112 28.43 5.66 12.86
C PRO A 112 29.48 4.89 12.07
N ARG A 113 30.02 3.81 12.66
CA ARG A 113 30.98 2.90 12.00
C ARG A 113 30.39 2.13 10.81
N ALA A 114 29.07 2.03 10.71
CA ALA A 114 28.38 1.27 9.67
C ALA A 114 27.83 2.17 8.53
N LEU A 115 27.92 3.49 8.66
CA LEU A 115 27.41 4.43 7.64
C LEU A 115 28.05 4.22 6.26
N ALA A 116 29.36 3.92 6.22
CA ALA A 116 30.07 3.64 4.97
C ALA A 116 29.64 2.33 4.30
N ALA A 117 28.97 1.43 5.03
CA ALA A 117 28.47 0.16 4.50
C ALA A 117 27.03 0.23 4.02
N LEU A 118 26.38 1.38 4.09
CA LEU A 118 25.04 1.60 3.57
C LEU A 118 25.08 1.57 2.02
N GLN A 119 24.17 0.84 1.42
CA GLN A 119 24.05 0.74 -0.04
C GLN A 119 22.68 1.26 -0.47
N ASP A 120 22.68 2.21 -1.41
CA ASP A 120 21.44 2.74 -1.97
C ASP A 120 20.88 1.76 -3.01
N GLY A 121 19.63 1.39 -2.83
CA GLY A 121 18.85 0.67 -3.83
C GLY A 121 18.23 1.62 -4.85
N ALA A 122 17.76 1.08 -5.96
CA ALA A 122 17.04 1.87 -6.95
C ALA A 122 15.75 2.45 -6.37
N PRO A 123 15.56 3.78 -6.42
CA PRO A 123 14.31 4.39 -5.97
C PRO A 123 13.15 4.02 -6.89
N PHE A 124 11.94 3.94 -6.34
CA PHE A 124 10.75 3.63 -7.12
C PHE A 124 9.52 4.39 -6.62
N LEU A 125 8.55 4.57 -7.51
CA LEU A 125 7.30 5.26 -7.23
C LEU A 125 6.22 4.26 -6.80
N HIS A 126 5.55 4.54 -5.68
CA HIS A 126 4.34 3.87 -5.25
C HIS A 126 3.16 4.84 -5.24
N VAL A 127 2.19 4.60 -6.12
CA VAL A 127 1.03 5.49 -6.33
C VAL A 127 -0.11 5.05 -5.44
N LEU A 128 -0.56 5.94 -4.56
CA LEU A 128 -1.79 5.82 -3.77
C LEU A 128 -2.89 6.69 -4.38
N THR A 129 -4.14 6.53 -3.96
CA THR A 129 -5.28 7.30 -4.48
C THR A 129 -5.07 8.82 -4.40
N HIS A 130 -4.46 9.30 -3.32
CA HIS A 130 -4.30 10.72 -3.02
C HIS A 130 -2.84 11.18 -2.86
N LYS A 131 -1.89 10.25 -2.97
CA LYS A 131 -0.47 10.55 -2.72
C LYS A 131 0.44 9.69 -3.58
N ASP A 132 1.54 10.29 -4.03
CA ASP A 132 2.65 9.62 -4.69
C ASP A 132 3.80 9.48 -3.69
N LEU A 133 4.26 8.24 -3.45
CA LEU A 133 5.37 7.95 -2.57
C LEU A 133 6.60 7.59 -3.39
N HIS A 134 7.62 8.44 -3.34
CA HIS A 134 8.95 8.14 -3.86
C HIS A 134 9.71 7.37 -2.78
N LEU A 135 9.89 6.09 -2.99
CA LEU A 135 10.50 5.18 -2.02
C LEU A 135 11.98 4.98 -2.36
N HIS A 136 12.84 5.26 -1.38
CA HIS A 136 14.31 5.17 -1.48
C HIS A 136 14.80 4.05 -0.56
N PRO A 137 14.99 2.80 -1.07
CA PRO A 137 15.53 1.71 -0.29
C PRO A 137 17.01 1.97 0.04
N VAL A 138 17.40 1.71 1.28
CA VAL A 138 18.79 1.73 1.71
C VAL A 138 19.07 0.42 2.43
N GLN A 139 20.04 -0.32 1.95
CA GLN A 139 20.41 -1.63 2.48
C GLN A 139 21.53 -1.48 3.51
N TRP A 140 21.43 -2.26 4.56
CA TRP A 140 22.45 -2.39 5.58
C TRP A 140 22.57 -3.84 6.07
N VAL A 141 23.77 -4.38 6.00
CA VAL A 141 24.07 -5.67 6.63
C VAL A 141 24.63 -5.41 8.01
N ALA A 142 23.82 -5.68 9.04
CA ALA A 142 24.17 -5.48 10.43
C ALA A 142 25.12 -6.57 10.90
N GLY A 143 26.35 -6.21 11.23
CA GLY A 143 27.35 -7.12 11.81
C GLY A 143 27.08 -7.37 13.30
N GLY A 144 27.07 -8.63 13.74
CA GLY A 144 26.91 -9.02 15.15
C GLY A 144 25.52 -8.69 15.72
N ALA A 145 25.46 -8.28 16.98
CA ALA A 145 24.22 -7.94 17.69
C ALA A 145 23.69 -6.52 17.42
N ASN A 146 24.17 -5.84 16.37
CA ASN A 146 23.76 -4.49 16.06
C ASN A 146 22.34 -4.50 15.46
N ALA A 147 21.43 -3.77 16.09
CA ALA A 147 20.11 -3.46 15.54
C ALA A 147 20.04 -1.96 15.21
N PRO A 148 19.14 -1.55 14.29
CA PRO A 148 18.83 -0.14 14.12
C PRO A 148 18.34 0.46 15.45
N ALA A 149 18.68 1.71 15.74
CA ALA A 149 18.21 2.41 16.94
C ALA A 149 16.74 2.85 16.77
N THR A 150 15.86 1.89 16.44
CA THR A 150 14.42 2.08 16.28
C THR A 150 13.67 0.95 16.99
N GLU A 151 12.40 1.17 17.31
CA GLU A 151 11.51 0.07 17.70
C GLU A 151 11.40 -0.95 16.58
N GLY A 152 11.36 -2.23 16.91
CA GLY A 152 11.22 -3.32 15.94
C GLY A 152 11.82 -4.63 16.42
N ASP A 153 11.74 -5.63 15.55
CA ASP A 153 12.24 -6.97 15.82
C ASP A 153 12.92 -7.59 14.58
N TRP A 154 13.87 -8.49 14.84
CA TRP A 154 14.47 -9.34 13.82
C TRP A 154 13.51 -10.46 13.43
N VAL A 155 13.03 -10.46 12.19
CA VAL A 155 12.14 -11.48 11.63
C VAL A 155 12.93 -12.40 10.69
N ALA A 156 12.77 -13.69 10.85
CA ALA A 156 13.43 -14.70 10.03
C ALA A 156 13.00 -14.59 8.55
N ALA A 157 13.93 -14.80 7.63
CA ALA A 157 13.71 -14.62 6.19
C ALA A 157 12.55 -15.48 5.64
N ASP A 158 12.37 -16.70 6.18
CA ASP A 158 11.29 -17.62 5.81
C ASP A 158 9.91 -17.16 6.30
N LYS A 159 9.85 -16.31 7.33
CA LYS A 159 8.60 -15.81 7.94
C LYS A 159 8.25 -14.39 7.53
N VAL A 160 9.20 -13.62 7.01
CA VAL A 160 8.99 -12.20 6.73
C VAL A 160 7.87 -11.96 5.71
N LEU A 161 7.72 -12.84 4.73
CA LEU A 161 6.68 -12.74 3.71
C LEU A 161 5.30 -13.22 4.18
N ASP A 162 5.20 -13.93 5.30
CA ASP A 162 3.93 -14.30 5.92
C ASP A 162 3.32 -13.15 6.74
N MET A 163 4.11 -12.11 7.01
CA MET A 163 3.67 -10.93 7.74
C MET A 163 2.74 -10.05 6.89
N GLY A 164 1.87 -9.30 7.54
CA GLY A 164 1.06 -8.27 6.88
C GLY A 164 1.92 -7.08 6.42
N LEU A 165 2.46 -7.14 5.22
CA LEU A 165 3.35 -6.14 4.64
C LEU A 165 2.63 -5.26 3.61
N PRO A 166 2.98 -3.97 3.48
CA PRO A 166 2.58 -3.17 2.32
C PRO A 166 3.10 -3.78 1.02
N ALA A 167 2.29 -3.74 -0.04
CA ALA A 167 2.65 -4.35 -1.34
C ALA A 167 4.03 -3.93 -1.88
N PRO A 168 4.44 -2.64 -1.84
CA PRO A 168 5.76 -2.25 -2.33
C PRO A 168 6.91 -2.78 -1.45
N VAL A 169 6.70 -2.89 -0.13
CA VAL A 169 7.69 -3.48 0.79
C VAL A 169 7.81 -4.97 0.56
N ARG A 170 6.69 -5.67 0.38
CA ARG A 170 6.69 -7.09 0.03
C ARG A 170 7.51 -7.36 -1.24
N LYS A 171 7.24 -6.63 -2.33
CA LYS A 171 7.98 -6.76 -3.60
C LYS A 171 9.48 -6.51 -3.44
N LEU A 172 9.85 -5.50 -2.64
CA LEU A 172 11.25 -5.21 -2.34
C LEU A 172 11.91 -6.39 -1.62
N LEU A 173 11.26 -6.92 -0.59
CA LEU A 173 11.78 -8.05 0.18
C LEU A 173 11.87 -9.33 -0.66
N GLU A 174 10.87 -9.63 -1.48
CA GLU A 174 10.90 -10.76 -2.41
C GLU A 174 12.10 -10.69 -3.35
N ALA A 175 12.36 -9.51 -3.94
CA ALA A 175 13.51 -9.29 -4.83
C ALA A 175 14.85 -9.43 -4.10
N GLU A 176 14.96 -8.97 -2.85
CA GLU A 176 16.18 -9.05 -2.05
C GLU A 176 16.46 -10.48 -1.56
N LEU A 177 15.43 -11.19 -1.14
CA LEU A 177 15.55 -12.59 -0.71
C LEU A 177 15.95 -13.49 -1.89
N ALA A 178 15.39 -13.26 -3.08
CA ALA A 178 15.74 -13.99 -4.29
C ALA A 178 17.22 -13.77 -4.69
N ARG A 179 17.77 -12.55 -4.53
CA ARG A 179 19.20 -12.27 -4.78
C ARG A 179 20.11 -12.95 -3.77
N GLY A 180 19.71 -13.05 -2.50
CA GLY A 180 20.48 -13.73 -1.45
C GLY A 180 20.52 -15.25 -1.58
N LEU A 181 19.68 -15.85 -2.44
CA LEU A 181 19.65 -17.28 -2.74
C LEU A 181 20.49 -17.69 -3.96
N GLN A 182 21.07 -16.72 -4.69
CA GLN A 182 22.00 -17.04 -5.79
C GLN A 182 23.40 -17.30 -5.20
N PRO A 183 23.95 -18.51 -5.37
CA PRO A 183 25.34 -18.78 -5.00
C PRO A 183 26.27 -17.91 -5.89
N ALA A 184 27.29 -17.35 -5.26
CA ALA A 184 28.36 -16.61 -5.94
C ALA A 184 29.13 -17.51 -6.90
#